data_c26129e30aafce6742267327e2866486
#
_entry.id   c26129e30aafce6742267327e2866486
#
_cell.length_a   1.000
_cell.length_b   1.000
_cell.length_c   1.000
_cell.angle_alpha   90.00
_cell.angle_beta   90.00
_cell.angle_gamma   90.00
#
_symmetry.space_group_name_H-M   'P 1'
#
loop_
_entity.id
_entity.type
_entity.pdbx_description
1 polymer ?
#
loop_
_entity_poly.entity_id
_entity_poly.type
_entity_poly.pdbx_seq_one_letter_code
_entity_poly.pdbx_strand_id
1 'polypeptide(L)'
;MPGGTAAPYSSGMTRAALHWFRDDLRLADNPGLAAATAHGPTLCLYILDEGGERRRLGGASRWWLAQSLRALSASLRERGAELVVMRADPADLLPKLVAEAGIDLVTWSRRYEAAAIALDRDLKETLVGAGVTVRSFNSHLLNEPWQVSSKLGEPMKVFTPYWRAARAKGEPAAPEPAPQRILPLPLPRALARAAVDLTDLALEPARPDWAGGLRAEWTPGEAGAAERLGDFLSGSLGGYGEGRNRPDCVSTSRLSPHLRFGEIGPRQIWHACQTASAAGMAAGGASDIDKFLSEIGWREFSYHLLFYNPELATKNYNARFDAFPWAPETQALKRWQRGQTGYPLVDAGMRELWATGWMHNRVRMVVASFLIKHLLIDWRQGEDWFWDTLVDADPASNAASWQWVAGSGADAAPYYRIFNPVTQGEKFDPRGDYVRRWVPELADLDDAAIHTPWQASASALRDAGVSLGETYPMPVIDLAFGRQRALDALASVSGETVLSR
;
A
#
# COMPACT_ATOMS: atom_id res chain seq x y z
N MET A 1 -72.42 -7.25 24.28
CA MET A 1 -71.55 -6.97 23.12
C MET A 1 -70.58 -5.86 23.46
N PRO A 2 -69.28 -6.11 23.72
CA PRO A 2 -68.28 -5.05 23.68
C PRO A 2 -67.42 -5.22 22.41
N GLY A 3 -67.42 -4.15 21.60
CA GLY A 3 -66.62 -4.06 20.40
C GLY A 3 -65.13 -3.94 20.76
N GLY A 4 -64.36 -4.87 20.26
CA GLY A 4 -62.91 -4.81 20.32
C GLY A 4 -62.39 -3.79 19.32
N THR A 5 -61.81 -2.71 19.82
CA THR A 5 -61.01 -1.80 19.01
C THR A 5 -59.66 -2.48 18.70
N ALA A 6 -59.45 -2.85 17.45
CA ALA A 6 -58.14 -3.24 16.97
C ALA A 6 -57.17 -2.08 17.15
N ALA A 7 -56.06 -2.33 17.85
CA ALA A 7 -54.96 -1.40 17.93
C ALA A 7 -54.36 -1.14 16.55
N PRO A 8 -53.95 0.08 16.18
CA PRO A 8 -53.36 0.35 14.90
C PRO A 8 -52.01 -0.41 14.80
N TYR A 9 -51.81 -1.11 13.69
CA TYR A 9 -50.55 -1.70 13.30
C TYR A 9 -49.44 -0.60 13.42
N SER A 10 -48.44 -0.87 14.23
CA SER A 10 -47.24 -0.06 14.22
C SER A 10 -46.72 -0.06 12.79
N SER A 11 -46.60 1.12 12.20
CA SER A 11 -45.94 1.33 10.93
C SER A 11 -44.55 0.73 11.04
N GLY A 12 -44.31 -0.42 10.40
CA GLY A 12 -43.02 -1.05 10.35
C GLY A 12 -42.07 -0.05 9.72
N MET A 13 -41.15 0.49 10.51
CA MET A 13 -40.03 1.26 9.97
C MET A 13 -39.31 0.35 8.99
N THR A 14 -39.35 0.72 7.72
CA THR A 14 -38.57 0.04 6.67
C THR A 14 -37.11 0.17 7.04
N ARG A 15 -36.51 -0.92 7.50
CA ARG A 15 -35.07 -0.95 7.80
C ARG A 15 -34.31 -0.73 6.51
N ALA A 16 -33.45 0.30 6.46
CA ALA A 16 -32.66 0.66 5.31
C ALA A 16 -31.21 0.94 5.71
N ALA A 17 -30.27 0.36 5.00
CA ALA A 17 -28.86 0.52 5.31
C ALA A 17 -28.09 1.21 4.18
N LEU A 18 -26.98 1.84 4.56
CA LEU A 18 -25.95 2.31 3.66
C LEU A 18 -24.62 1.66 4.06
N HIS A 19 -23.93 1.06 3.10
CA HIS A 19 -22.53 0.72 3.24
C HIS A 19 -21.68 1.63 2.39
N TRP A 20 -20.78 2.39 3.06
CA TRP A 20 -19.83 3.28 2.41
C TRP A 20 -18.49 2.57 2.22
N PHE A 21 -18.25 2.09 0.98
CA PHE A 21 -16.97 1.49 0.59
C PHE A 21 -15.85 2.55 0.58
N ARG A 22 -14.68 2.17 1.06
CA ARG A 22 -13.49 3.03 1.09
C ARG A 22 -12.24 2.26 0.64
N ASP A 23 -11.37 1.84 1.58
CA ASP A 23 -10.21 0.98 1.32
C ASP A 23 -10.55 -0.50 1.64
N ASP A 24 -11.74 -0.93 1.29
CA ASP A 24 -12.32 -2.26 1.54
C ASP A 24 -13.11 -2.75 0.31
N LEU A 25 -12.53 -2.58 -0.89
CA LEU A 25 -13.18 -2.79 -2.17
C LEU A 25 -13.36 -4.29 -2.50
N ARG A 26 -14.07 -5.00 -1.62
CA ARG A 26 -14.40 -6.42 -1.73
C ARG A 26 -15.73 -6.75 -1.09
N LEU A 27 -16.30 -7.92 -1.46
CA LEU A 27 -17.54 -8.44 -0.88
C LEU A 27 -17.28 -9.44 0.25
N ALA A 28 -16.30 -10.35 0.07
CA ALA A 28 -15.94 -11.33 1.08
C ALA A 28 -15.13 -10.67 2.21
N ASP A 29 -15.32 -11.15 3.44
CA ASP A 29 -14.64 -10.65 4.63
C ASP A 29 -14.78 -9.13 4.82
N ASN A 30 -15.96 -8.59 4.48
CA ASN A 30 -16.32 -7.18 4.68
C ASN A 30 -17.41 -7.07 5.75
N PRO A 31 -17.04 -6.94 7.03
CA PRO A 31 -18.00 -6.93 8.13
C PRO A 31 -18.96 -5.73 8.09
N GLY A 32 -18.56 -4.62 7.47
CA GLY A 32 -19.41 -3.46 7.25
C GLY A 32 -20.54 -3.76 6.27
N LEU A 33 -20.21 -4.37 5.12
CA LEU A 33 -21.20 -4.81 4.14
C LEU A 33 -22.10 -5.90 4.71
N ALA A 34 -21.52 -6.89 5.41
CA ALA A 34 -22.31 -7.97 6.03
C ALA A 34 -23.32 -7.42 7.04
N ALA A 35 -22.92 -6.46 7.87
CA ALA A 35 -23.82 -5.81 8.83
C ALA A 35 -24.95 -5.01 8.13
N ALA A 36 -24.65 -4.29 7.05
CA ALA A 36 -25.62 -3.52 6.29
C ALA A 36 -26.64 -4.45 5.61
N THR A 37 -26.17 -5.49 4.92
CA THR A 37 -27.04 -6.45 4.19
C THR A 37 -27.91 -7.29 5.12
N ALA A 38 -27.41 -7.61 6.31
CA ALA A 38 -28.19 -8.30 7.35
C ALA A 38 -29.27 -7.38 7.98
N HIS A 39 -29.10 -6.07 7.91
CA HIS A 39 -30.05 -5.09 8.44
C HIS A 39 -31.27 -4.94 7.51
N GLY A 40 -31.08 -4.82 6.20
CA GLY A 40 -32.17 -4.63 5.22
C GLY A 40 -31.66 -4.24 3.82
N PRO A 41 -32.55 -3.67 3.00
CA PRO A 41 -32.15 -3.09 1.71
C PRO A 41 -30.98 -2.13 1.88
N THR A 42 -29.95 -2.30 1.06
CA THR A 42 -28.67 -1.63 1.24
C THR A 42 -28.28 -0.79 0.02
N LEU A 43 -27.95 0.46 0.27
CA LEU A 43 -27.28 1.34 -0.68
C LEU A 43 -25.77 1.12 -0.58
N CYS A 44 -25.16 0.61 -1.67
CA CYS A 44 -23.72 0.44 -1.79
C CYS A 44 -23.13 1.73 -2.40
N LEU A 45 -22.36 2.47 -1.60
CA LEU A 45 -21.86 3.81 -1.95
C LEU A 45 -20.33 3.85 -1.98
N TYR A 46 -19.75 4.48 -3.00
CA TYR A 46 -18.38 4.96 -3.00
C TYR A 46 -18.36 6.47 -3.19
N ILE A 47 -17.58 7.17 -2.38
CA ILE A 47 -17.39 8.62 -2.50
C ILE A 47 -15.93 8.89 -2.86
N LEU A 48 -15.70 9.49 -4.03
CA LEU A 48 -14.40 10.06 -4.36
C LEU A 48 -14.28 11.41 -3.66
N ASP A 49 -13.58 11.38 -2.53
CA ASP A 49 -13.23 12.56 -1.75
C ASP A 49 -11.83 13.03 -2.14
N GLU A 50 -11.74 14.17 -2.82
CA GLU A 50 -10.49 14.83 -3.21
C GLU A 50 -10.33 16.20 -2.51
N GLY A 51 -11.18 16.46 -1.53
CA GLY A 51 -11.17 17.66 -0.70
C GLY A 51 -10.46 17.46 0.64
N GLY A 52 -10.47 18.50 1.45
CA GLY A 52 -10.00 18.47 2.82
C GLY A 52 -8.49 18.28 2.99
N GLU A 53 -8.10 17.81 4.17
CA GLU A 53 -6.69 17.61 4.56
C GLU A 53 -6.12 16.25 4.11
N ARG A 54 -6.94 15.39 3.47
CA ARG A 54 -6.46 14.10 2.98
C ARG A 54 -5.52 14.28 1.79
N ARG A 55 -4.37 13.59 1.85
CA ARG A 55 -3.46 13.52 0.71
C ARG A 55 -4.15 12.85 -0.47
N ARG A 56 -4.19 13.54 -1.61
CA ARG A 56 -4.76 12.99 -2.85
C ARG A 56 -3.98 11.76 -3.30
N LEU A 57 -4.67 10.81 -3.94
CA LEU A 57 -4.04 9.65 -4.52
C LEU A 57 -3.11 10.05 -5.67
N GLY A 58 -1.95 9.41 -5.75
CA GLY A 58 -1.03 9.53 -6.87
C GLY A 58 -1.56 8.90 -8.15
N GLY A 59 -0.90 9.16 -9.27
CA GLY A 59 -1.36 8.74 -10.60
C GLY A 59 -1.58 7.24 -10.72
N ALA A 60 -0.64 6.43 -10.29
CA ALA A 60 -0.73 4.96 -10.35
C ALA A 60 -1.85 4.41 -9.46
N SER A 61 -2.00 4.94 -8.24
CA SER A 61 -3.07 4.57 -7.31
C SER A 61 -4.46 4.98 -7.82
N ARG A 62 -4.58 6.11 -8.55
CA ARG A 62 -5.83 6.52 -9.21
C ARG A 62 -6.23 5.53 -10.30
N TRP A 63 -5.28 5.13 -11.14
CA TRP A 63 -5.51 4.11 -12.15
C TRP A 63 -6.01 2.79 -11.52
N TRP A 64 -5.33 2.33 -10.46
CA TRP A 64 -5.75 1.10 -9.74
C TRP A 64 -7.16 1.23 -9.20
N LEU A 65 -7.48 2.34 -8.54
CA LEU A 65 -8.82 2.61 -8.00
C LEU A 65 -9.91 2.52 -9.08
N ALA A 66 -9.65 3.06 -10.27
CA ALA A 66 -10.61 2.99 -11.37
C ALA A 66 -10.94 1.53 -11.75
N GLN A 67 -9.93 0.67 -11.86
CA GLN A 67 -10.11 -0.74 -12.17
C GLN A 67 -10.81 -1.49 -11.01
N SER A 68 -10.39 -1.22 -9.77
CA SER A 68 -10.96 -1.80 -8.57
C SER A 68 -12.45 -1.49 -8.42
N LEU A 69 -12.85 -0.25 -8.68
CA LEU A 69 -14.27 0.15 -8.64
C LEU A 69 -15.09 -0.52 -9.76
N ARG A 70 -14.52 -0.73 -10.95
CA ARG A 70 -15.18 -1.49 -12.02
C ARG A 70 -15.40 -2.96 -11.61
N ALA A 71 -14.36 -3.58 -11.03
CA ALA A 71 -14.45 -4.96 -10.54
C ALA A 71 -15.51 -5.08 -9.41
N LEU A 72 -15.48 -4.17 -8.42
CA LEU A 72 -16.48 -4.14 -7.35
C LEU A 72 -17.89 -3.93 -7.87
N SER A 73 -18.08 -3.01 -8.85
CA SER A 73 -19.38 -2.76 -9.46
C SER A 73 -19.91 -4.02 -10.17
N ALA A 74 -19.06 -4.76 -10.87
CA ALA A 74 -19.44 -6.02 -11.50
C ALA A 74 -19.86 -7.08 -10.45
N SER A 75 -19.06 -7.27 -9.42
CA SER A 75 -19.34 -8.22 -8.33
C SER A 75 -20.63 -7.87 -7.56
N LEU A 76 -20.93 -6.60 -7.34
CA LEU A 76 -22.18 -6.16 -6.71
C LEU A 76 -23.39 -6.47 -7.60
N ARG A 77 -23.31 -6.26 -8.92
CA ARG A 77 -24.39 -6.59 -9.87
C ARG A 77 -24.72 -8.08 -9.87
N GLU A 78 -23.71 -8.94 -9.80
CA GLU A 78 -23.93 -10.39 -9.68
C GLU A 78 -24.69 -10.78 -8.41
N ARG A 79 -24.62 -9.93 -7.36
CA ARG A 79 -25.34 -10.10 -6.09
C ARG A 79 -26.66 -9.34 -6.02
N GLY A 80 -27.07 -8.66 -7.10
CA GLY A 80 -28.34 -7.95 -7.21
C GLY A 80 -28.31 -6.51 -6.70
N ALA A 81 -27.13 -5.91 -6.50
CA ALA A 81 -26.95 -4.50 -6.08
C ALA A 81 -26.15 -3.71 -7.12
N GLU A 82 -26.22 -2.39 -7.02
CA GLU A 82 -25.42 -1.49 -7.82
C GLU A 82 -24.48 -0.66 -6.94
N LEU A 83 -23.29 -0.37 -7.44
CA LEU A 83 -22.38 0.59 -6.81
C LEU A 83 -22.79 2.01 -7.24
N VAL A 84 -23.27 2.80 -6.29
CA VAL A 84 -23.46 4.24 -6.50
C VAL A 84 -22.13 4.94 -6.26
N VAL A 85 -21.71 5.75 -7.22
CA VAL A 85 -20.47 6.50 -7.13
C VAL A 85 -20.77 7.99 -7.15
N MET A 86 -20.13 8.75 -6.24
CA MET A 86 -20.29 10.20 -6.13
C MET A 86 -18.94 10.87 -5.94
N ARG A 87 -18.81 12.11 -6.43
CA ARG A 87 -17.68 12.99 -6.13
C ARG A 87 -18.19 14.09 -5.21
N ALA A 88 -17.84 14.06 -3.94
CA ALA A 88 -18.35 14.99 -2.95
C ALA A 88 -17.50 15.00 -1.68
N ASP A 89 -17.74 15.97 -0.81
CA ASP A 89 -17.34 15.91 0.58
C ASP A 89 -18.29 14.94 1.34
N PRO A 90 -17.77 13.88 1.98
CA PRO A 90 -18.59 12.96 2.74
C PRO A 90 -19.36 13.60 3.90
N ALA A 91 -18.80 14.65 4.51
CA ALA A 91 -19.44 15.38 5.61
C ALA A 91 -20.74 16.07 5.16
N ASP A 92 -20.76 16.58 3.94
CA ASP A 92 -21.92 17.22 3.35
C ASP A 92 -22.91 16.23 2.74
N LEU A 93 -22.40 15.18 2.11
CA LEU A 93 -23.21 14.24 1.33
C LEU A 93 -23.96 13.24 2.22
N LEU A 94 -23.28 12.59 3.17
CA LEU A 94 -23.86 11.47 3.92
C LEU A 94 -25.09 11.87 4.74
N PRO A 95 -25.14 13.01 5.47
CA PRO A 95 -26.33 13.42 6.18
C PRO A 95 -27.54 13.67 5.27
N LYS A 96 -27.31 14.28 4.10
CA LYS A 96 -28.37 14.52 3.11
C LYS A 96 -28.91 13.21 2.53
N LEU A 97 -28.01 12.30 2.15
CA LEU A 97 -28.36 11.01 1.58
C LEU A 97 -29.16 10.15 2.55
N VAL A 98 -28.73 10.12 3.80
CA VAL A 98 -29.39 9.40 4.90
C VAL A 98 -30.82 9.91 5.11
N ALA A 99 -31.00 11.23 5.18
CA ALA A 99 -32.30 11.85 5.34
C ALA A 99 -33.24 11.59 4.16
N GLU A 100 -32.76 11.74 2.92
CA GLU A 100 -33.55 11.59 1.70
C GLU A 100 -33.92 10.12 1.42
N ALA A 101 -33.07 9.16 1.79
CA ALA A 101 -33.28 7.75 1.57
C ALA A 101 -33.96 7.02 2.74
N GLY A 102 -34.18 7.69 3.87
CA GLY A 102 -34.74 7.08 5.09
C GLY A 102 -33.83 5.97 5.66
N ILE A 103 -32.53 6.15 5.59
CA ILE A 103 -31.53 5.18 6.07
C ILE A 103 -31.43 5.28 7.60
N ASP A 104 -31.52 4.14 8.29
CA ASP A 104 -31.42 4.04 9.75
C ASP A 104 -30.14 3.33 10.22
N LEU A 105 -29.34 2.74 9.31
CA LEU A 105 -28.03 2.19 9.57
C LEU A 105 -27.01 2.64 8.53
N VAL A 106 -25.90 3.23 8.98
CA VAL A 106 -24.72 3.52 8.14
C VAL A 106 -23.54 2.72 8.63
N THR A 107 -22.84 2.07 7.68
CA THR A 107 -21.65 1.25 7.96
C THR A 107 -20.47 1.66 7.09
N TRP A 108 -19.25 1.57 7.65
CA TRP A 108 -18.00 1.73 6.90
C TRP A 108 -16.82 1.04 7.59
N SER A 109 -15.73 0.87 6.85
CA SER A 109 -14.45 0.40 7.38
C SER A 109 -13.59 1.56 7.87
N ARG A 110 -12.97 1.43 9.05
CA ARG A 110 -12.12 2.47 9.64
C ARG A 110 -10.88 2.74 8.81
N ARG A 111 -10.47 4.00 8.78
CA ARG A 111 -9.17 4.48 8.33
C ARG A 111 -8.38 5.02 9.51
N TYR A 112 -7.06 5.11 9.39
CA TYR A 112 -6.19 5.36 10.54
C TYR A 112 -5.35 6.64 10.39
N GLU A 113 -5.51 7.39 9.31
CA GLU A 113 -4.94 8.73 9.15
C GLU A 113 -5.73 9.74 10.00
N ALA A 114 -5.05 10.74 10.57
CA ALA A 114 -5.67 11.72 11.48
C ALA A 114 -6.89 12.43 10.87
N ALA A 115 -6.79 12.89 9.62
CA ALA A 115 -7.89 13.53 8.92
C ALA A 115 -9.10 12.59 8.73
N ALA A 116 -8.85 11.30 8.44
CA ALA A 116 -9.92 10.32 8.30
C ALA A 116 -10.59 9.99 9.65
N ILE A 117 -9.80 9.93 10.72
CA ILE A 117 -10.31 9.71 12.08
C ILE A 117 -11.19 10.90 12.52
N ALA A 118 -10.77 12.13 12.23
CA ALA A 118 -11.55 13.33 12.52
C ALA A 118 -12.87 13.32 11.76
N LEU A 119 -12.84 13.09 10.45
CA LEU A 119 -14.03 12.97 9.61
C LEU A 119 -14.99 11.87 10.12
N ASP A 120 -14.48 10.69 10.47
CA ASP A 120 -15.28 9.58 10.98
C ASP A 120 -15.96 9.93 12.31
N ARG A 121 -15.27 10.67 13.19
CA ARG A 121 -15.83 11.14 14.47
C ARG A 121 -16.97 12.12 14.23
N ASP A 122 -16.74 13.17 13.44
CA ASP A 122 -17.68 14.24 13.18
C ASP A 122 -18.95 13.72 12.45
N LEU A 123 -18.76 12.81 11.48
CA LEU A 123 -19.86 12.12 10.82
C LEU A 123 -20.68 11.25 11.78
N LYS A 124 -20.02 10.51 12.69
CA LYS A 124 -20.75 9.74 13.72
C LYS A 124 -21.59 10.63 14.62
N GLU A 125 -21.04 11.73 15.09
CA GLU A 125 -21.78 12.69 15.94
C GLU A 125 -22.99 13.24 15.20
N THR A 126 -22.83 13.68 13.95
CA THR A 126 -23.89 14.24 13.11
C THR A 126 -25.00 13.22 12.85
N LEU A 127 -24.66 12.01 12.40
CA LEU A 127 -25.64 10.98 12.03
C LEU A 127 -26.36 10.42 13.27
N VAL A 128 -25.65 10.19 14.37
CA VAL A 128 -26.25 9.74 15.63
C VAL A 128 -27.17 10.82 16.19
N GLY A 129 -26.79 12.10 16.11
CA GLY A 129 -27.65 13.23 16.46
C GLY A 129 -28.92 13.30 15.61
N ALA A 130 -28.94 12.80 14.40
CA ALA A 130 -30.08 12.66 13.52
C ALA A 130 -30.88 11.34 13.75
N GLY A 131 -30.55 10.54 14.76
CA GLY A 131 -31.23 9.28 15.09
C GLY A 131 -30.80 8.06 14.29
N VAL A 132 -29.68 8.14 13.55
CA VAL A 132 -29.17 7.07 12.71
C VAL A 132 -28.16 6.20 13.47
N THR A 133 -28.27 4.91 13.35
CA THR A 133 -27.25 3.98 13.87
C THR A 133 -26.01 4.02 13.00
N VAL A 134 -24.84 4.24 13.59
CA VAL A 134 -23.56 4.22 12.85
C VAL A 134 -22.64 3.14 13.41
N ARG A 135 -22.15 2.27 12.53
CA ARG A 135 -21.23 1.21 12.90
C ARG A 135 -19.99 1.24 12.01
N SER A 136 -18.82 1.33 12.61
CA SER A 136 -17.54 1.21 11.87
C SER A 136 -16.81 -0.06 12.26
N PHE A 137 -16.10 -0.64 11.30
CA PHE A 137 -15.49 -1.96 11.41
C PHE A 137 -14.00 -1.91 11.10
N ASN A 138 -13.24 -2.87 11.64
CA ASN A 138 -11.92 -3.20 11.15
C ASN A 138 -12.05 -4.23 10.03
N SER A 139 -11.68 -3.86 8.81
CA SER A 139 -11.59 -4.79 7.68
C SER A 139 -10.21 -4.73 7.01
N HIS A 140 -9.29 -3.95 7.58
CA HIS A 140 -8.03 -3.57 6.97
C HIS A 140 -6.80 -4.12 7.70
N LEU A 141 -6.93 -4.41 9.01
CA LEU A 141 -5.85 -4.88 9.87
C LEU A 141 -6.24 -6.17 10.59
N LEU A 142 -5.25 -6.95 11.02
CA LEU A 142 -5.47 -8.07 11.96
C LEU A 142 -5.80 -7.52 13.35
N ASN A 143 -5.05 -6.50 13.79
CA ASN A 143 -5.23 -5.85 15.08
C ASN A 143 -5.33 -4.34 14.89
N GLU A 144 -6.30 -3.72 15.55
CA GLU A 144 -6.38 -2.26 15.62
C GLU A 144 -5.12 -1.68 16.28
N PRO A 145 -4.62 -0.50 15.86
CA PRO A 145 -3.38 0.06 16.39
C PRO A 145 -3.33 0.17 17.93
N TRP A 146 -4.46 0.46 18.57
CA TRP A 146 -4.57 0.57 20.05
C TRP A 146 -4.68 -0.77 20.77
N GLN A 147 -4.89 -1.86 20.05
CA GLN A 147 -4.99 -3.19 20.65
C GLN A 147 -3.62 -3.80 20.98
N VAL A 148 -2.54 -3.30 20.37
CA VAL A 148 -1.18 -3.81 20.58
C VAL A 148 -0.36 -2.73 21.29
N SER A 149 0.01 -2.99 22.54
CA SER A 149 0.80 -2.08 23.37
C SER A 149 1.87 -2.83 24.16
N SER A 150 2.79 -2.09 24.73
CA SER A 150 3.77 -2.63 25.67
C SER A 150 3.08 -3.10 26.98
N LYS A 151 3.81 -3.79 27.84
CA LYS A 151 3.30 -4.17 29.19
C LYS A 151 2.90 -2.97 30.06
N LEU A 152 3.40 -1.78 29.73
CA LEU A 152 3.08 -0.53 30.42
C LEU A 152 1.95 0.25 29.73
N GLY A 153 1.32 -0.31 28.67
CA GLY A 153 0.28 0.36 27.90
C GLY A 153 0.80 1.36 26.85
N GLU A 154 2.13 1.49 26.72
CA GLU A 154 2.76 2.43 25.78
C GLU A 154 2.77 1.91 24.34
N PRO A 155 2.75 2.81 23.33
CA PRO A 155 2.93 2.43 21.94
C PRO A 155 4.26 1.72 21.68
N MET A 156 4.25 0.70 20.84
CA MET A 156 5.44 -0.04 20.46
C MET A 156 6.27 0.76 19.44
N LYS A 157 7.61 0.74 19.60
CA LYS A 157 8.56 1.46 18.74
C LYS A 157 9.47 0.55 17.94
N VAL A 158 9.40 -0.77 18.19
CA VAL A 158 10.27 -1.80 17.60
C VAL A 158 9.41 -2.95 17.11
N PHE A 159 9.66 -3.42 15.88
CA PHE A 159 8.85 -4.43 15.21
C PHE A 159 8.78 -5.77 15.94
N THR A 160 9.93 -6.32 16.35
CA THR A 160 9.97 -7.68 16.94
C THR A 160 9.11 -7.82 18.20
N PRO A 161 9.19 -6.93 19.21
CA PRO A 161 8.28 -6.97 20.34
C PRO A 161 6.82 -6.68 19.96
N TYR A 162 6.56 -5.76 18.99
CA TYR A 162 5.22 -5.51 18.48
C TYR A 162 4.61 -6.78 17.90
N TRP A 163 5.29 -7.44 16.98
CA TRP A 163 4.78 -8.62 16.30
C TRP A 163 4.56 -9.80 17.28
N ARG A 164 5.46 -9.97 18.23
CA ARG A 164 5.27 -10.95 19.30
C ARG A 164 4.01 -10.68 20.12
N ALA A 165 3.77 -9.44 20.50
CA ALA A 165 2.57 -9.05 21.24
C ALA A 165 1.29 -9.20 20.39
N ALA A 166 1.33 -8.86 19.11
CA ALA A 166 0.23 -9.06 18.17
C ALA A 166 -0.13 -10.55 18.02
N ARG A 167 0.88 -11.41 17.80
CA ARG A 167 0.71 -12.87 17.72
C ARG A 167 0.17 -13.50 19.00
N ALA A 168 0.51 -12.95 20.16
CA ALA A 168 0.05 -13.44 21.45
C ALA A 168 -1.45 -13.23 21.70
N LYS A 169 -2.13 -12.45 20.86
CA LYS A 169 -3.61 -12.28 20.91
C LYS A 169 -4.37 -13.49 20.37
N GLY A 170 -3.69 -14.40 19.73
CA GLY A 170 -4.28 -15.62 19.16
C GLY A 170 -4.54 -15.51 17.65
N GLU A 171 -5.23 -16.52 17.14
CA GLU A 171 -5.61 -16.58 15.72
C GLU A 171 -6.65 -15.51 15.38
N PRO A 172 -6.53 -14.84 14.22
CA PRO A 172 -7.59 -13.94 13.75
C PRO A 172 -8.90 -14.71 13.53
N ALA A 173 -10.02 -14.01 13.71
CA ALA A 173 -11.33 -14.59 13.37
C ALA A 173 -11.36 -15.08 11.91
N ALA A 174 -12.08 -16.16 11.65
CA ALA A 174 -12.26 -16.68 10.30
C ALA A 174 -12.89 -15.60 9.38
N PRO A 175 -12.46 -15.51 8.11
CA PRO A 175 -13.04 -14.58 7.17
C PRO A 175 -14.51 -14.89 6.90
N GLU A 176 -15.33 -13.86 6.80
CA GLU A 176 -16.76 -14.00 6.54
C GLU A 176 -17.01 -14.19 5.02
N PRO A 177 -17.94 -15.07 4.62
CA PRO A 177 -18.29 -15.22 3.22
C PRO A 177 -18.95 -13.95 2.67
N ALA A 178 -18.83 -13.72 1.36
CA ALA A 178 -19.56 -12.67 0.69
C ALA A 178 -21.08 -12.89 0.81
N PRO A 179 -21.92 -11.83 0.93
CA PRO A 179 -23.36 -11.94 0.87
C PRO A 179 -23.80 -12.63 -0.42
N GLN A 180 -24.65 -13.66 -0.32
CA GLN A 180 -25.15 -14.37 -1.52
C GLN A 180 -26.03 -13.47 -2.39
N ARG A 181 -26.83 -12.63 -1.75
CA ARG A 181 -27.71 -11.65 -2.39
C ARG A 181 -27.74 -10.37 -1.56
N ILE A 182 -27.80 -9.25 -2.23
CA ILE A 182 -27.98 -7.94 -1.62
C ILE A 182 -29.30 -7.38 -2.12
N LEU A 183 -30.18 -7.01 -1.20
CA LEU A 183 -31.40 -6.30 -1.54
C LEU A 183 -31.03 -4.83 -1.81
N PRO A 184 -31.22 -4.32 -3.03
CA PRO A 184 -30.81 -2.96 -3.35
C PRO A 184 -31.73 -1.93 -2.70
N LEU A 185 -31.15 -0.89 -2.12
CA LEU A 185 -31.84 0.35 -1.80
C LEU A 185 -31.57 1.34 -2.94
N PRO A 186 -32.59 1.79 -3.68
CA PRO A 186 -32.37 2.70 -4.79
C PRO A 186 -31.95 4.09 -4.32
N LEU A 187 -31.11 4.74 -5.12
CA LEU A 187 -30.71 6.12 -4.87
C LEU A 187 -31.92 7.06 -5.00
N PRO A 188 -32.17 7.97 -4.03
CA PRO A 188 -33.23 8.97 -4.12
C PRO A 188 -33.14 9.80 -5.39
N ARG A 189 -34.29 10.06 -6.05
CA ARG A 189 -34.35 10.83 -7.31
C ARG A 189 -33.72 12.22 -7.19
N ALA A 190 -33.84 12.85 -6.02
CA ALA A 190 -33.25 14.16 -5.72
C ALA A 190 -31.71 14.14 -5.86
N LEU A 191 -31.07 13.02 -5.55
CA LEU A 191 -29.62 12.83 -5.58
C LEU A 191 -29.13 12.07 -6.83
N ALA A 192 -30.02 11.57 -7.66
CA ALA A 192 -29.65 10.79 -8.84
C ALA A 192 -28.70 11.54 -9.81
N ARG A 193 -28.87 12.89 -9.89
CA ARG A 193 -27.99 13.72 -10.73
C ARG A 193 -26.60 13.95 -10.16
N ALA A 194 -26.38 13.65 -8.88
CA ALA A 194 -25.06 13.74 -8.23
C ALA A 194 -24.24 12.45 -8.37
N ALA A 195 -24.89 11.35 -8.77
CA ALA A 195 -24.19 10.13 -9.13
C ALA A 195 -23.39 10.34 -10.44
N VAL A 196 -22.19 9.82 -10.48
CA VAL A 196 -21.28 9.92 -11.64
C VAL A 196 -20.96 8.53 -12.17
N ASP A 197 -20.79 8.44 -13.48
CA ASP A 197 -20.24 7.22 -14.08
C ASP A 197 -18.77 7.06 -13.69
N LEU A 198 -18.29 5.81 -13.60
CA LEU A 198 -16.90 5.53 -13.26
C LEU A 198 -15.89 6.19 -14.20
N THR A 199 -16.26 6.34 -15.48
CA THR A 199 -15.46 7.04 -16.49
C THR A 199 -15.32 8.53 -16.21
N ASP A 200 -16.35 9.15 -15.64
CA ASP A 200 -16.37 10.59 -15.35
C ASP A 200 -15.56 10.96 -14.10
N LEU A 201 -15.10 9.96 -13.34
CA LEU A 201 -14.18 10.19 -12.24
C LEU A 201 -12.79 10.66 -12.72
N ALA A 202 -12.46 10.50 -14.00
CA ALA A 202 -11.18 10.90 -14.59
C ALA A 202 -9.97 10.38 -13.79
N LEU A 203 -10.04 9.11 -13.35
CA LEU A 203 -8.98 8.46 -12.55
C LEU A 203 -7.87 7.88 -13.43
N GLU A 204 -8.15 7.66 -14.71
CA GLU A 204 -7.19 7.09 -15.66
C GLU A 204 -6.52 8.17 -16.51
N PRO A 205 -5.25 7.95 -16.91
CA PRO A 205 -4.57 8.87 -17.81
C PRO A 205 -5.17 8.80 -19.22
N ALA A 206 -5.37 9.95 -19.84
CA ALA A 206 -5.90 10.05 -21.19
C ALA A 206 -4.85 10.48 -22.22
N ARG A 207 -4.08 11.53 -21.92
CA ARG A 207 -3.06 12.10 -22.81
C ARG A 207 -1.91 12.72 -22.00
N PRO A 208 -0.72 12.11 -22.01
CA PRO A 208 -0.41 10.80 -22.59
C PRO A 208 -1.02 9.65 -21.77
N ASP A 209 -1.39 8.56 -22.42
CA ASP A 209 -1.75 7.33 -21.75
C ASP A 209 -0.47 6.55 -21.40
N TRP A 210 -0.06 6.65 -20.13
CA TRP A 210 1.12 6.00 -19.61
C TRP A 210 0.82 4.66 -18.89
N ALA A 211 -0.46 4.28 -18.77
CA ALA A 211 -0.84 3.10 -17.98
C ALA A 211 -0.77 1.77 -18.74
N GLY A 212 -0.19 1.73 -19.94
CA GLY A 212 -0.08 0.50 -20.75
C GLY A 212 0.60 -0.65 -20.01
N GLY A 213 1.72 -0.37 -19.33
CA GLY A 213 2.43 -1.37 -18.55
C GLY A 213 1.66 -1.85 -17.32
N LEU A 214 0.92 -0.95 -16.65
CA LEU A 214 0.06 -1.31 -15.53
C LEU A 214 -1.04 -2.28 -15.96
N ARG A 215 -1.69 -2.00 -17.10
CA ARG A 215 -2.72 -2.89 -17.67
C ARG A 215 -2.21 -4.27 -18.07
N ALA A 216 -0.97 -4.34 -18.53
CA ALA A 216 -0.34 -5.61 -18.89
C ALA A 216 0.03 -6.46 -17.67
N GLU A 217 0.34 -5.82 -16.53
CA GLU A 217 0.88 -6.49 -15.34
C GLU A 217 -0.21 -6.86 -14.33
N TRP A 218 -1.32 -6.11 -14.24
CA TRP A 218 -2.22 -6.19 -13.11
C TRP A 218 -3.65 -6.51 -13.49
N THR A 219 -4.28 -7.33 -12.63
CA THR A 219 -5.73 -7.61 -12.62
C THR A 219 -6.32 -7.13 -11.29
N PRO A 220 -6.64 -5.82 -11.13
CA PRO A 220 -7.25 -5.32 -9.91
C PRO A 220 -8.62 -5.92 -9.63
N GLY A 221 -8.99 -5.96 -8.35
CA GLY A 221 -10.26 -6.51 -7.87
C GLY A 221 -10.07 -7.79 -7.05
N GLU A 222 -11.14 -8.20 -6.38
CA GLU A 222 -11.16 -9.33 -5.45
C GLU A 222 -10.77 -10.66 -6.13
N ALA A 223 -11.18 -10.87 -7.38
CA ALA A 223 -10.83 -12.06 -8.15
C ALA A 223 -9.33 -12.12 -8.46
N GLY A 224 -8.72 -11.01 -8.92
CA GLY A 224 -7.28 -10.94 -9.17
C GLY A 224 -6.46 -11.10 -7.91
N ALA A 225 -6.94 -10.61 -6.77
CA ALA A 225 -6.31 -10.82 -5.46
C ALA A 225 -6.31 -12.30 -5.07
N ALA A 226 -7.44 -12.99 -5.27
CA ALA A 226 -7.58 -14.42 -4.97
C ALA A 226 -6.69 -15.29 -5.87
N GLU A 227 -6.63 -14.97 -7.17
CA GLU A 227 -5.74 -15.65 -8.13
C GLU A 227 -4.27 -15.51 -7.70
N ARG A 228 -3.80 -14.29 -7.45
CA ARG A 228 -2.40 -14.05 -6.99
C ARG A 228 -2.07 -14.76 -5.69
N LEU A 229 -3.01 -14.78 -4.73
CA LEU A 229 -2.80 -15.52 -3.49
C LEU A 229 -2.68 -17.03 -3.78
N GLY A 230 -3.56 -17.58 -4.63
CA GLY A 230 -3.52 -19.00 -5.02
C GLY A 230 -2.20 -19.38 -5.70
N ASP A 231 -1.74 -18.59 -6.65
CA ASP A 231 -0.46 -18.79 -7.35
C ASP A 231 0.74 -18.73 -6.38
N PHE A 232 0.72 -17.75 -5.48
CA PHE A 232 1.77 -17.63 -4.47
C PHE A 232 1.80 -18.83 -3.52
N LEU A 233 0.65 -19.26 -3.00
CA LEU A 233 0.57 -20.38 -2.07
C LEU A 233 1.01 -21.69 -2.69
N SER A 234 0.65 -21.92 -3.97
CA SER A 234 0.99 -23.16 -4.68
C SER A 234 2.41 -23.18 -5.26
N GLY A 235 2.97 -22.01 -5.63
CA GLY A 235 4.23 -21.91 -6.37
C GLY A 235 5.41 -21.38 -5.54
N SER A 236 5.22 -20.25 -4.85
CA SER A 236 6.34 -19.45 -4.33
C SER A 236 6.44 -19.39 -2.80
N LEU A 237 5.43 -19.85 -2.07
CA LEU A 237 5.45 -19.85 -0.60
C LEU A 237 6.58 -20.76 -0.07
N GLY A 238 6.79 -21.93 -0.70
CA GLY A 238 7.95 -22.77 -0.42
C GLY A 238 9.25 -22.08 -0.88
N GLY A 239 10.16 -21.84 0.05
CA GLY A 239 11.41 -21.10 -0.20
C GLY A 239 11.28 -19.59 -0.12
N TYR A 240 10.14 -19.09 0.37
CA TYR A 240 9.90 -17.64 0.50
C TYR A 240 10.97 -16.92 1.33
N GLY A 241 11.46 -17.54 2.40
CA GLY A 241 12.46 -16.95 3.29
C GLY A 241 13.70 -16.42 2.56
N GLU A 242 14.16 -17.14 1.54
CA GLU A 242 15.29 -16.74 0.67
C GLU A 242 14.83 -16.02 -0.57
N GLY A 243 13.84 -16.57 -1.28
CA GLY A 243 13.34 -16.08 -2.54
C GLY A 243 12.82 -14.64 -2.48
N ARG A 244 12.25 -14.23 -1.36
CA ARG A 244 11.79 -12.86 -1.13
C ARG A 244 12.86 -11.78 -1.31
N ASN A 245 14.13 -12.13 -1.34
CA ASN A 245 15.23 -11.19 -1.54
C ASN A 245 15.71 -11.13 -3.00
N ARG A 246 15.22 -12.03 -3.87
CA ARG A 246 15.64 -12.24 -5.25
C ARG A 246 14.70 -11.52 -6.23
N PRO A 247 15.07 -10.33 -6.75
CA PRO A 247 14.24 -9.60 -7.72
C PRO A 247 14.23 -10.27 -9.10
N ASP A 248 15.21 -11.10 -9.41
CA ASP A 248 15.31 -11.89 -10.63
C ASP A 248 14.32 -13.06 -10.70
N CYS A 249 13.69 -13.42 -9.57
CA CYS A 249 12.75 -14.52 -9.46
C CYS A 249 11.34 -14.05 -9.09
N VAL A 250 10.32 -14.77 -9.57
CA VAL A 250 8.92 -14.56 -9.13
C VAL A 250 8.70 -15.32 -7.82
N SER A 251 9.07 -14.71 -6.70
CA SER A 251 9.02 -15.35 -5.37
C SER A 251 8.31 -14.53 -4.30
N THR A 252 7.59 -13.49 -4.70
CA THR A 252 6.76 -12.68 -3.80
C THR A 252 5.30 -12.74 -4.21
N SER A 253 4.39 -12.56 -3.24
CA SER A 253 2.94 -12.64 -3.50
C SER A 253 2.40 -11.50 -4.37
N ARG A 254 3.08 -10.35 -4.39
CA ARG A 254 2.63 -9.12 -5.07
C ARG A 254 1.20 -8.69 -4.68
N LEU A 255 0.79 -9.01 -3.44
CA LEU A 255 -0.53 -8.67 -2.90
C LEU A 255 -0.63 -7.25 -2.34
N SER A 256 0.47 -6.50 -2.31
CA SER A 256 0.50 -5.16 -1.70
C SER A 256 -0.52 -4.18 -2.28
N PRO A 257 -0.79 -4.12 -3.61
CA PRO A 257 -1.83 -3.24 -4.15
C PRO A 257 -3.24 -3.70 -3.73
N HIS A 258 -3.50 -5.00 -3.75
CA HIS A 258 -4.78 -5.56 -3.35
C HIS A 258 -5.08 -5.31 -1.86
N LEU A 259 -4.05 -5.41 -1.00
CA LEU A 259 -4.15 -5.05 0.41
C LEU A 259 -4.37 -3.54 0.62
N ARG A 260 -3.74 -2.71 -0.23
CA ARG A 260 -3.88 -1.24 -0.15
C ARG A 260 -5.31 -0.79 -0.41
N PHE A 261 -5.97 -1.38 -1.42
CA PHE A 261 -7.34 -1.04 -1.79
C PHE A 261 -8.38 -1.95 -1.11
N GLY A 262 -7.93 -2.89 -0.28
CA GLY A 262 -8.82 -3.77 0.47
C GLY A 262 -9.59 -4.76 -0.40
N GLU A 263 -9.05 -5.13 -1.55
CA GLU A 263 -9.55 -6.19 -2.44
C GLU A 263 -9.36 -7.57 -1.82
N ILE A 264 -8.44 -7.67 -0.85
CA ILE A 264 -8.24 -8.81 0.03
C ILE A 264 -7.93 -8.31 1.45
N GLY A 265 -8.44 -9.00 2.46
CA GLY A 265 -8.17 -8.73 3.87
C GLY A 265 -7.00 -9.55 4.42
N PRO A 266 -6.27 -9.04 5.42
CA PRO A 266 -5.17 -9.79 6.04
C PRO A 266 -5.65 -11.07 6.73
N ARG A 267 -6.90 -11.15 7.20
CA ARG A 267 -7.50 -12.38 7.75
C ARG A 267 -7.64 -13.47 6.68
N GLN A 268 -8.05 -13.11 5.47
CA GLN A 268 -8.15 -14.04 4.34
C GLN A 268 -6.78 -14.64 4.01
N ILE A 269 -5.73 -13.80 3.95
CA ILE A 269 -4.36 -14.25 3.70
C ILE A 269 -3.89 -15.17 4.83
N TRP A 270 -4.12 -14.79 6.09
CA TRP A 270 -3.76 -15.58 7.25
C TRP A 270 -4.35 -17.00 7.18
N HIS A 271 -5.67 -17.10 7.04
CA HIS A 271 -6.36 -18.40 7.00
C HIS A 271 -6.00 -19.23 5.76
N ALA A 272 -5.77 -18.58 4.60
CA ALA A 272 -5.30 -19.27 3.41
C ALA A 272 -3.91 -19.90 3.62
N CYS A 273 -2.99 -19.20 4.29
CA CYS A 273 -1.69 -19.74 4.67
C CYS A 273 -1.81 -20.94 5.62
N GLN A 274 -2.69 -20.86 6.62
CA GLN A 274 -2.92 -21.97 7.55
C GLN A 274 -3.51 -23.19 6.83
N THR A 275 -4.45 -22.97 5.93
CA THR A 275 -5.04 -24.03 5.11
C THR A 275 -3.99 -24.68 4.21
N ALA A 276 -3.15 -23.91 3.54
CA ALA A 276 -2.05 -24.41 2.70
C ALA A 276 -1.03 -25.22 3.53
N SER A 277 -0.74 -24.78 4.75
CA SER A 277 0.11 -25.51 5.70
C SER A 277 -0.47 -26.87 6.07
N ALA A 278 -1.75 -26.90 6.46
CA ALA A 278 -2.45 -28.13 6.85
C ALA A 278 -2.58 -29.12 5.69
N ALA A 279 -2.68 -28.63 4.45
CA ALA A 279 -2.72 -29.45 3.24
C ALA A 279 -1.34 -29.93 2.77
N GLY A 280 -0.23 -29.56 3.45
CA GLY A 280 1.12 -29.91 3.04
C GLY A 280 1.60 -29.23 1.76
N MET A 281 0.91 -28.17 1.32
CA MET A 281 1.23 -27.45 0.08
C MET A 281 2.44 -26.52 0.25
N ALA A 282 2.79 -26.15 1.48
CA ALA A 282 3.93 -25.30 1.77
C ALA A 282 5.24 -26.13 1.81
N ALA A 283 5.92 -26.27 0.68
CA ALA A 283 7.16 -27.05 0.57
C ALA A 283 8.30 -26.56 1.50
N GLY A 284 8.29 -25.30 1.92
CA GLY A 284 9.24 -24.69 2.87
C GLY A 284 8.85 -24.80 4.34
N GLY A 285 7.70 -25.41 4.66
CA GLY A 285 7.23 -25.60 6.02
C GLY A 285 6.80 -24.33 6.76
N ALA A 286 6.58 -24.47 8.08
CA ALA A 286 6.09 -23.39 8.96
C ALA A 286 6.97 -22.13 8.94
N SER A 287 8.28 -22.26 8.71
CA SER A 287 9.23 -21.15 8.70
C SER A 287 8.94 -20.13 7.59
N ASP A 288 8.62 -20.59 6.36
CA ASP A 288 8.33 -19.70 5.23
C ASP A 288 7.00 -18.99 5.42
N ILE A 289 6.00 -19.70 5.97
CA ILE A 289 4.70 -19.12 6.34
C ILE A 289 4.89 -18.04 7.40
N ASP A 290 5.59 -18.34 8.49
CA ASP A 290 5.86 -17.37 9.55
C ASP A 290 6.62 -16.15 9.01
N LYS A 291 7.54 -16.36 8.08
CA LYS A 291 8.25 -15.28 7.42
C LYS A 291 7.32 -14.45 6.56
N PHE A 292 6.45 -15.06 5.78
CA PHE A 292 5.47 -14.34 4.96
C PHE A 292 4.47 -13.56 5.83
N LEU A 293 3.91 -14.19 6.86
CA LEU A 293 3.00 -13.53 7.79
C LEU A 293 3.68 -12.39 8.57
N SER A 294 4.99 -12.46 8.80
CA SER A 294 5.73 -11.34 9.39
C SER A 294 5.74 -10.09 8.49
N GLU A 295 5.59 -10.23 7.16
CA GLU A 295 5.48 -9.07 6.26
C GLU A 295 4.10 -8.41 6.38
N ILE A 296 3.04 -9.20 6.62
CA ILE A 296 1.74 -8.65 7.05
C ILE A 296 1.91 -7.91 8.38
N GLY A 297 2.69 -8.48 9.32
CA GLY A 297 3.03 -7.83 10.58
C GLY A 297 3.74 -6.48 10.42
N TRP A 298 4.64 -6.33 9.44
CA TRP A 298 5.29 -5.05 9.13
C TRP A 298 4.29 -4.00 8.64
N ARG A 299 3.29 -4.39 7.83
CA ARG A 299 2.19 -3.52 7.44
C ARG A 299 1.37 -3.08 8.66
N GLU A 300 1.00 -4.00 9.55
CA GLU A 300 0.32 -3.71 10.82
C GLU A 300 1.11 -2.72 11.69
N PHE A 301 2.43 -2.95 11.81
CA PHE A 301 3.31 -2.07 12.56
C PHE A 301 3.40 -0.67 11.96
N SER A 302 3.39 -0.56 10.63
CA SER A 302 3.37 0.74 9.96
C SER A 302 2.10 1.53 10.28
N TYR A 303 0.92 0.86 10.32
CA TYR A 303 -0.33 1.49 10.76
C TYR A 303 -0.34 1.86 12.24
N HIS A 304 0.29 1.03 13.08
CA HIS A 304 0.51 1.36 14.49
C HIS A 304 1.36 2.64 14.63
N LEU A 305 2.44 2.76 13.85
CA LEU A 305 3.27 3.96 13.85
C LEU A 305 2.50 5.19 13.36
N LEU A 306 1.74 5.08 12.26
CA LEU A 306 0.95 6.17 11.71
C LEU A 306 -0.11 6.67 12.71
N PHE A 307 -0.81 5.76 13.38
CA PHE A 307 -1.85 6.11 14.36
C PHE A 307 -1.31 6.94 15.53
N TYR A 308 -0.13 6.57 16.06
CA TYR A 308 0.50 7.29 17.17
C TYR A 308 1.39 8.46 16.73
N ASN A 309 1.71 8.56 15.43
CA ASN A 309 2.50 9.63 14.86
C ASN A 309 1.81 10.13 13.57
N PRO A 310 0.73 10.91 13.70
CA PRO A 310 -0.13 11.28 12.56
C PRO A 310 0.57 12.08 11.46
N GLU A 311 1.70 12.71 11.78
CA GLU A 311 2.53 13.48 10.85
C GLU A 311 3.68 12.63 10.24
N LEU A 312 3.61 11.31 10.32
CA LEU A 312 4.66 10.38 9.88
C LEU A 312 5.10 10.62 8.42
N ALA A 313 4.21 11.06 7.54
CA ALA A 313 4.53 11.34 6.14
C ALA A 313 5.32 12.64 5.93
N THR A 314 5.32 13.55 6.89
CA THR A 314 5.86 14.91 6.74
C THR A 314 6.96 15.26 7.73
N LYS A 315 6.92 14.69 8.94
CA LYS A 315 7.90 14.94 10.00
C LYS A 315 8.77 13.71 10.27
N ASN A 316 10.02 13.96 10.60
CA ASN A 316 10.90 12.88 11.04
C ASN A 316 10.39 12.28 12.36
N TYR A 317 10.29 10.96 12.42
CA TYR A 317 9.97 10.25 13.67
C TYR A 317 11.00 10.53 14.76
N ASN A 318 12.29 10.60 14.39
CA ASN A 318 13.37 11.07 15.23
C ASN A 318 13.73 12.52 14.85
N ALA A 319 13.27 13.48 15.66
CA ALA A 319 13.39 14.91 15.41
C ALA A 319 14.84 15.41 15.23
N ARG A 320 15.87 14.67 15.69
CA ARG A 320 17.28 15.06 15.45
C ARG A 320 17.59 15.14 13.95
N PHE A 321 16.87 14.39 13.10
CA PHE A 321 17.03 14.44 11.64
C PHE A 321 16.38 15.67 11.00
N ASP A 322 15.71 16.54 11.74
CA ASP A 322 15.18 17.80 11.22
C ASP A 322 16.34 18.77 10.85
N ALA A 323 17.47 18.62 11.50
CA ALA A 323 18.70 19.37 11.20
C ALA A 323 19.63 18.66 10.20
N PHE A 324 19.20 17.53 9.60
CA PHE A 324 20.05 16.79 8.68
C PHE A 324 20.35 17.62 7.42
N PRO A 325 21.63 17.76 7.00
CA PRO A 325 22.04 18.66 5.93
C PRO A 325 21.79 18.05 4.55
N TRP A 326 20.51 18.03 4.13
CA TRP A 326 20.12 17.56 2.80
C TRP A 326 20.77 18.41 1.70
N ALA A 327 21.17 17.76 0.60
CA ALA A 327 21.61 18.45 -0.59
C ALA A 327 20.42 19.15 -1.27
N PRO A 328 20.65 20.31 -1.92
CA PRO A 328 19.59 20.94 -2.71
C PRO A 328 19.11 20.02 -3.85
N GLU A 329 17.89 20.25 -4.29
CA GLU A 329 17.36 19.53 -5.45
C GLU A 329 18.26 19.72 -6.66
N THR A 330 18.65 18.62 -7.29
CA THR A 330 19.64 18.61 -8.36
C THR A 330 19.15 17.81 -9.56
N GLN A 331 19.89 17.89 -10.68
CA GLN A 331 19.72 17.04 -11.83
C GLN A 331 19.79 15.52 -11.46
N ALA A 332 20.45 15.18 -10.36
CA ALA A 332 20.57 13.82 -9.89
C ALA A 332 19.21 13.21 -9.48
N LEU A 333 18.29 14.00 -8.88
CA LEU A 333 16.92 13.56 -8.61
C LEU A 333 16.20 13.12 -9.89
N LYS A 334 16.26 13.94 -10.94
CA LYS A 334 15.63 13.62 -12.23
C LYS A 334 16.23 12.39 -12.88
N ARG A 335 17.55 12.22 -12.77
CA ARG A 335 18.24 11.01 -13.26
C ARG A 335 17.81 9.77 -12.47
N TRP A 336 17.67 9.87 -11.15
CA TRP A 336 17.16 8.80 -10.29
C TRP A 336 15.72 8.45 -10.67
N GLN A 337 14.82 9.41 -10.77
CA GLN A 337 13.41 9.19 -11.17
C GLN A 337 13.28 8.48 -12.52
N ARG A 338 14.20 8.72 -13.46
CA ARG A 338 14.19 8.15 -14.81
C ARG A 338 14.93 6.82 -14.93
N GLY A 339 15.58 6.33 -13.87
CA GLY A 339 16.43 5.16 -13.95
C GLY A 339 17.64 5.39 -14.88
N GLN A 340 18.34 6.51 -14.66
CA GLN A 340 19.50 6.97 -15.45
C GLN A 340 20.66 7.39 -14.53
N THR A 341 20.84 6.66 -13.43
CA THR A 341 21.88 6.98 -12.43
C THR A 341 23.25 6.47 -12.81
N GLY A 342 23.33 5.51 -13.76
CA GLY A 342 24.53 4.77 -14.09
C GLY A 342 24.82 3.63 -13.12
N TYR A 343 23.90 3.30 -12.21
CA TYR A 343 23.96 2.14 -11.33
C TYR A 343 22.86 1.15 -11.72
N PRO A 344 23.20 0.03 -12.37
CA PRO A 344 22.25 -0.84 -13.06
C PRO A 344 21.09 -1.33 -12.20
N LEU A 345 21.34 -1.74 -10.95
CA LEU A 345 20.27 -2.19 -10.04
C LEU A 345 19.31 -1.03 -9.65
N VAL A 346 19.83 0.18 -9.47
CA VAL A 346 19.01 1.37 -9.18
C VAL A 346 18.18 1.72 -10.39
N ASP A 347 18.80 1.74 -11.57
CA ASP A 347 18.13 2.10 -12.83
C ASP A 347 17.06 1.06 -13.20
N ALA A 348 17.36 -0.23 -13.04
CA ALA A 348 16.40 -1.30 -13.22
C ALA A 348 15.17 -1.14 -12.31
N GLY A 349 15.39 -0.86 -11.02
CA GLY A 349 14.29 -0.64 -10.07
C GLY A 349 13.39 0.54 -10.42
N MET A 350 13.98 1.67 -10.81
CA MET A 350 13.21 2.86 -11.17
C MET A 350 12.45 2.67 -12.49
N ARG A 351 12.98 1.89 -13.43
CA ARG A 351 12.31 1.54 -14.69
C ARG A 351 11.20 0.51 -14.48
N GLU A 352 11.39 -0.51 -13.60
CA GLU A 352 10.31 -1.41 -13.17
C GLU A 352 9.16 -0.61 -12.57
N LEU A 353 9.46 0.31 -11.63
CA LEU A 353 8.48 1.18 -11.01
C LEU A 353 7.67 1.95 -12.06
N TRP A 354 8.34 2.60 -13.00
CA TRP A 354 7.66 3.38 -14.03
C TRP A 354 6.80 2.53 -14.98
N ALA A 355 7.29 1.34 -15.33
CA ALA A 355 6.59 0.46 -16.25
C ALA A 355 5.38 -0.23 -15.61
N THR A 356 5.49 -0.68 -14.37
CA THR A 356 4.52 -1.57 -13.73
C THR A 356 3.77 -0.94 -12.54
N GLY A 357 4.19 0.24 -12.09
CA GLY A 357 3.69 0.84 -10.85
C GLY A 357 4.09 0.07 -9.58
N TRP A 358 5.06 -0.84 -9.68
CA TRP A 358 5.50 -1.66 -8.56
C TRP A 358 7.03 -1.85 -8.60
N MET A 359 7.61 -2.20 -7.47
CA MET A 359 9.04 -2.49 -7.36
C MET A 359 9.24 -3.55 -6.29
N HIS A 360 10.14 -4.49 -6.54
CA HIS A 360 10.52 -5.51 -5.57
C HIS A 360 11.06 -4.90 -4.27
N ASN A 361 10.64 -5.39 -3.09
CA ASN A 361 10.99 -4.79 -1.80
C ASN A 361 12.50 -4.61 -1.59
N ARG A 362 13.34 -5.60 -1.95
CA ARG A 362 14.79 -5.48 -1.85
C ARG A 362 15.32 -4.30 -2.67
N VAL A 363 14.77 -4.10 -3.85
CA VAL A 363 15.16 -3.01 -4.74
C VAL A 363 14.69 -1.66 -4.20
N ARG A 364 13.45 -1.57 -3.63
CA ARG A 364 12.97 -0.34 -2.94
C ARG A 364 13.98 0.12 -1.89
N MET A 365 14.51 -0.80 -1.07
CA MET A 365 15.51 -0.47 -0.06
C MET A 365 16.81 0.10 -0.66
N VAL A 366 17.26 -0.46 -1.80
CA VAL A 366 18.49 -0.01 -2.46
C VAL A 366 18.30 1.35 -3.12
N VAL A 367 17.22 1.55 -3.89
CA VAL A 367 16.98 2.81 -4.59
C VAL A 367 16.70 3.96 -3.63
N ALA A 368 16.00 3.68 -2.50
CA ALA A 368 15.77 4.67 -1.46
C ALA A 368 17.07 5.02 -0.73
N SER A 369 17.87 4.02 -0.37
CA SER A 369 19.20 4.26 0.24
C SER A 369 20.12 5.04 -0.69
N PHE A 370 20.08 4.78 -1.98
CA PHE A 370 20.87 5.51 -2.96
C PHE A 370 20.49 6.98 -3.01
N LEU A 371 19.20 7.29 -3.10
CA LEU A 371 18.69 8.67 -3.08
C LEU A 371 19.11 9.41 -1.82
N ILE A 372 18.82 8.81 -0.66
CA ILE A 372 18.99 9.45 0.64
C ILE A 372 20.47 9.60 1.01
N LYS A 373 21.27 8.54 0.77
CA LYS A 373 22.61 8.43 1.38
C LYS A 373 23.73 8.70 0.38
N HIS A 374 23.60 8.28 -0.86
CA HIS A 374 24.62 8.64 -1.85
C HIS A 374 24.37 10.01 -2.46
N LEU A 375 23.11 10.35 -2.78
CA LEU A 375 22.77 11.66 -3.36
C LEU A 375 22.49 12.73 -2.29
N LEU A 376 22.25 12.35 -1.03
CA LEU A 376 21.86 13.24 0.09
C LEU A 376 20.55 14.01 -0.17
N ILE A 377 19.66 13.48 -0.97
CA ILE A 377 18.36 14.09 -1.25
C ILE A 377 17.37 13.70 -0.15
N ASP A 378 16.57 14.67 0.30
CA ASP A 378 15.57 14.48 1.35
C ASP A 378 14.64 13.30 1.01
N TRP A 379 14.45 12.42 1.98
CA TRP A 379 13.61 11.23 1.83
C TRP A 379 12.17 11.55 1.41
N ARG A 380 11.65 12.73 1.74
CA ARG A 380 10.30 13.17 1.38
C ARG A 380 10.12 13.28 -0.14
N GLN A 381 11.16 13.70 -0.88
CA GLN A 381 11.11 13.77 -2.34
C GLN A 381 11.01 12.37 -2.98
N GLY A 382 11.66 11.38 -2.38
CA GLY A 382 11.52 9.99 -2.80
C GLY A 382 10.17 9.39 -2.42
N GLU A 383 9.69 9.70 -1.22
CA GLU A 383 8.37 9.29 -0.72
C GLU A 383 7.24 9.85 -1.57
N ASP A 384 7.30 11.12 -1.97
CA ASP A 384 6.36 11.76 -2.88
C ASP A 384 6.37 11.13 -4.26
N TRP A 385 7.56 10.80 -4.79
CA TRP A 385 7.68 10.11 -6.07
C TRP A 385 7.05 8.70 -6.01
N PHE A 386 7.29 7.95 -4.94
CA PHE A 386 6.68 6.64 -4.73
C PHE A 386 5.17 6.75 -4.53
N TRP A 387 4.71 7.78 -3.83
CA TRP A 387 3.28 8.02 -3.66
C TRP A 387 2.57 8.20 -4.99
N ASP A 388 3.17 8.90 -5.94
CA ASP A 388 2.60 9.14 -7.27
C ASP A 388 2.69 7.91 -8.19
N THR A 389 3.80 7.19 -8.14
CA THR A 389 4.12 6.16 -9.14
C THR A 389 3.82 4.73 -8.71
N LEU A 390 3.60 4.45 -7.42
CA LEU A 390 3.25 3.12 -6.93
C LEU A 390 1.74 2.86 -6.96
N VAL A 391 1.35 1.69 -7.48
CA VAL A 391 -0.02 1.18 -7.36
C VAL A 391 -0.36 0.73 -5.94
N ASP A 392 0.64 0.46 -5.11
CA ASP A 392 0.52 0.05 -3.71
C ASP A 392 0.93 1.16 -2.72
N ALA A 393 0.92 2.43 -3.14
CA ALA A 393 1.22 3.55 -2.26
C ALA A 393 0.27 3.58 -1.06
N ASP A 394 0.79 3.20 0.10
CA ASP A 394 0.04 3.05 1.35
C ASP A 394 0.44 4.16 2.34
N PRO A 395 -0.51 4.86 2.98
CA PRO A 395 -0.20 6.03 3.81
C PRO A 395 0.68 5.71 5.03
N ALA A 396 0.62 4.48 5.52
CA ALA A 396 1.45 4.06 6.64
C ALA A 396 2.79 3.48 6.16
N SER A 397 2.72 2.50 5.24
CA SER A 397 3.90 1.73 4.83
C SER A 397 4.89 2.56 4.02
N ASN A 398 4.43 3.48 3.16
CA ASN A 398 5.33 4.32 2.35
C ASN A 398 6.20 5.20 3.25
N ALA A 399 5.57 6.03 4.08
CA ALA A 399 6.28 6.95 4.98
C ALA A 399 7.16 6.21 6.01
N ALA A 400 6.64 5.15 6.65
CA ALA A 400 7.41 4.36 7.62
C ALA A 400 8.66 3.72 7.00
N SER A 401 8.53 3.17 5.78
CA SER A 401 9.65 2.52 5.09
C SER A 401 10.71 3.51 4.60
N TRP A 402 10.30 4.67 4.07
CA TRP A 402 11.22 5.74 3.69
C TRP A 402 12.01 6.25 4.87
N GLN A 403 11.37 6.48 6.01
CA GLN A 403 12.05 6.91 7.23
C GLN A 403 12.93 5.81 7.84
N TRP A 404 12.54 4.53 7.72
CA TRP A 404 13.39 3.42 8.13
C TRP A 404 14.69 3.40 7.33
N VAL A 405 14.61 3.56 6.00
CA VAL A 405 15.80 3.66 5.15
C VAL A 405 16.60 4.94 5.46
N ALA A 406 15.94 6.07 5.72
CA ALA A 406 16.62 7.33 6.07
C ALA A 406 17.42 7.23 7.38
N GLY A 407 16.99 6.37 8.30
CA GLY A 407 17.55 6.27 9.64
C GLY A 407 16.83 7.14 10.66
N SER A 408 15.84 7.93 10.24
CA SER A 408 14.99 8.75 11.11
C SER A 408 13.78 8.01 11.67
N GLY A 409 13.42 6.85 11.10
CA GLY A 409 12.21 6.10 11.44
C GLY A 409 12.33 5.25 12.70
N ALA A 410 11.18 4.68 13.10
CA ALA A 410 11.12 3.67 14.12
C ALA A 410 11.88 2.40 13.69
N ASP A 411 12.52 1.72 14.64
CA ASP A 411 13.32 0.50 14.40
C ASP A 411 14.47 0.65 13.38
N ALA A 412 14.89 1.89 13.08
CA ALA A 412 15.97 2.17 12.14
C ALA A 412 17.38 1.97 12.74
N ALA A 413 17.46 1.89 14.07
CA ALA A 413 18.70 1.62 14.83
C ALA A 413 19.01 0.10 14.89
N PRO A 414 20.25 -0.31 15.27
CA PRO A 414 21.34 0.57 15.73
C PRO A 414 22.27 1.08 14.62
N TYR A 415 22.07 0.67 13.34
CA TYR A 415 23.03 0.98 12.30
C TYR A 415 22.43 1.88 11.21
N TYR A 416 23.18 2.92 10.84
CA TYR A 416 22.92 3.72 9.65
C TYR A 416 23.38 2.95 8.41
N ARG A 417 22.51 2.07 7.92
CA ARG A 417 22.83 1.18 6.80
C ARG A 417 22.89 1.94 5.48
N ILE A 418 24.02 1.92 4.82
CA ILE A 418 24.22 2.45 3.48
C ILE A 418 24.34 1.24 2.54
N PHE A 419 23.33 1.01 1.71
CA PHE A 419 23.36 -0.08 0.76
C PHE A 419 24.23 0.31 -0.44
N ASN A 420 25.27 -0.48 -0.72
CA ASN A 420 26.05 -0.34 -1.94
C ASN A 420 25.28 -1.02 -3.08
N PRO A 421 24.81 -0.30 -4.13
CA PRO A 421 23.98 -0.87 -5.19
C PRO A 421 24.71 -1.95 -5.99
N VAL A 422 26.04 -1.92 -6.12
CA VAL A 422 26.83 -2.94 -6.81
C VAL A 422 26.78 -4.25 -6.03
N THR A 423 27.22 -4.25 -4.78
CA THR A 423 27.22 -5.49 -3.97
C THR A 423 25.82 -6.03 -3.68
N GLN A 424 24.79 -5.18 -3.70
CA GLN A 424 23.40 -5.66 -3.64
C GLN A 424 22.99 -6.35 -4.96
N GLY A 425 23.40 -5.83 -6.11
CA GLY A 425 23.19 -6.45 -7.41
C GLY A 425 23.87 -7.82 -7.49
N GLU A 426 25.16 -7.87 -7.24
CA GLU A 426 25.95 -9.11 -7.23
C GLU A 426 25.37 -10.20 -6.32
N LYS A 427 24.84 -9.80 -5.16
CA LYS A 427 24.26 -10.71 -4.16
C LYS A 427 22.88 -11.22 -4.53
N PHE A 428 21.98 -10.37 -5.02
CA PHE A 428 20.55 -10.66 -5.13
C PHE A 428 20.07 -10.81 -6.58
N ASP A 429 20.90 -10.44 -7.55
CA ASP A 429 20.72 -10.64 -8.99
C ASP A 429 22.05 -11.10 -9.62
N PRO A 430 22.62 -12.24 -9.16
CA PRO A 430 24.02 -12.61 -9.46
C PRO A 430 24.30 -12.82 -10.96
N ARG A 431 23.27 -13.15 -11.75
CA ARG A 431 23.39 -13.28 -13.21
C ARG A 431 22.94 -12.04 -13.97
N GLY A 432 22.46 -11.01 -13.26
CA GLY A 432 21.94 -9.80 -13.87
C GLY A 432 20.60 -9.98 -14.61
N ASP A 433 19.84 -11.04 -14.33
CA ASP A 433 18.57 -11.32 -15.01
C ASP A 433 17.53 -10.21 -14.79
N TYR A 434 17.50 -9.64 -13.58
CA TYR A 434 16.67 -8.49 -13.26
C TYR A 434 17.13 -7.23 -13.98
N VAL A 435 18.44 -6.97 -13.99
CA VAL A 435 19.02 -5.82 -14.71
C VAL A 435 18.74 -5.95 -16.21
N ARG A 436 19.00 -7.12 -16.82
CA ARG A 436 18.75 -7.37 -18.25
C ARG A 436 17.29 -7.09 -18.65
N ARG A 437 16.36 -7.46 -17.79
CA ARG A 437 14.92 -7.22 -18.03
C ARG A 437 14.58 -5.73 -18.11
N TRP A 438 15.12 -4.91 -17.19
CA TRP A 438 14.72 -3.53 -17.04
C TRP A 438 15.70 -2.50 -17.63
N VAL A 439 16.90 -2.95 -17.96
CA VAL A 439 17.96 -2.16 -18.60
C VAL A 439 18.45 -2.92 -19.83
N PRO A 440 17.60 -3.04 -20.86
CA PRO A 440 17.89 -3.89 -22.02
C PRO A 440 19.17 -3.50 -22.77
N GLU A 441 19.62 -2.25 -22.70
CA GLU A 441 20.88 -1.79 -23.27
C GLU A 441 22.13 -2.43 -22.64
N LEU A 442 21.98 -3.08 -21.47
CA LEU A 442 23.06 -3.85 -20.82
C LEU A 442 22.90 -5.37 -20.97
N ALA A 443 21.90 -5.84 -21.72
CA ALA A 443 21.53 -7.25 -21.74
C ALA A 443 22.65 -8.19 -22.23
N ASP A 444 23.51 -7.72 -23.13
CA ASP A 444 24.58 -8.51 -23.74
C ASP A 444 25.90 -8.42 -22.96
N LEU A 445 25.97 -7.67 -21.85
CA LEU A 445 27.12 -7.71 -20.94
C LEU A 445 27.17 -9.05 -20.19
N ASP A 446 28.38 -9.52 -19.91
CA ASP A 446 28.58 -10.69 -19.06
C ASP A 446 28.15 -10.42 -17.59
N ASP A 447 27.96 -11.50 -16.82
CA ASP A 447 27.50 -11.44 -15.45
C ASP A 447 28.46 -10.67 -14.52
N ALA A 448 29.74 -10.64 -14.84
CA ALA A 448 30.74 -9.93 -14.03
C ALA A 448 30.70 -8.42 -14.27
N ALA A 449 30.39 -7.98 -15.49
CA ALA A 449 30.39 -6.57 -15.87
C ALA A 449 29.01 -5.89 -15.69
N ILE A 450 27.93 -6.66 -15.70
CA ILE A 450 26.56 -6.09 -15.75
C ILE A 450 26.24 -5.17 -14.58
N HIS A 451 26.82 -5.38 -13.40
CA HIS A 451 26.61 -4.53 -12.21
C HIS A 451 27.59 -3.34 -12.12
N THR A 452 28.65 -3.35 -12.93
CA THR A 452 29.69 -2.31 -12.97
C THR A 452 30.14 -1.99 -14.38
N PRO A 453 29.23 -1.62 -15.31
CA PRO A 453 29.59 -1.41 -16.72
C PRO A 453 30.69 -0.38 -16.94
N TRP A 454 30.84 0.60 -16.06
CA TRP A 454 31.93 1.61 -16.13
C TRP A 454 33.33 1.04 -15.80
N GLN A 455 33.41 -0.19 -15.31
CA GLN A 455 34.66 -0.92 -15.04
C GLN A 455 34.96 -1.98 -16.11
N ALA A 456 34.00 -2.23 -17.02
CA ALA A 456 34.17 -3.21 -18.09
C ALA A 456 35.24 -2.77 -19.06
N SER A 457 35.91 -3.75 -19.70
CA SER A 457 36.89 -3.47 -20.75
C SER A 457 36.23 -2.82 -21.97
N ALA A 458 36.99 -2.00 -22.71
CA ALA A 458 36.49 -1.39 -23.94
C ALA A 458 36.05 -2.41 -24.99
N SER A 459 36.64 -3.63 -25.01
CA SER A 459 36.18 -4.74 -25.86
C SER A 459 34.84 -5.26 -25.41
N ALA A 460 34.64 -5.57 -24.13
CA ALA A 460 33.37 -6.05 -23.60
C ALA A 460 32.21 -5.07 -23.85
N LEU A 461 32.46 -3.77 -23.66
CA LEU A 461 31.45 -2.74 -23.96
C LEU A 461 31.09 -2.70 -25.45
N ARG A 462 32.11 -2.76 -26.36
CA ARG A 462 31.84 -2.77 -27.80
C ARG A 462 31.08 -4.01 -28.25
N ASP A 463 31.49 -5.19 -27.75
CA ASP A 463 30.87 -6.46 -28.09
C ASP A 463 29.41 -6.53 -27.63
N ALA A 464 29.09 -5.87 -26.50
CA ALA A 464 27.75 -5.71 -25.98
C ALA A 464 26.98 -4.48 -26.55
N GLY A 465 27.57 -3.71 -27.46
CA GLY A 465 26.94 -2.51 -28.05
C GLY A 465 26.73 -1.35 -27.06
N VAL A 466 27.46 -1.31 -25.94
CA VAL A 466 27.32 -0.31 -24.90
C VAL A 466 28.31 0.84 -25.11
N SER A 467 27.79 2.06 -25.22
CA SER A 467 28.55 3.33 -25.20
C SER A 467 28.22 4.09 -23.94
N LEU A 468 29.15 4.12 -22.98
CA LEU A 468 28.96 4.84 -21.71
C LEU A 468 28.86 6.35 -21.95
N GLY A 469 27.82 6.96 -21.38
CA GLY A 469 27.48 8.35 -21.59
C GLY A 469 26.54 8.59 -22.78
N GLU A 470 26.31 7.61 -23.64
CA GLU A 470 25.42 7.65 -24.81
C GLU A 470 24.26 6.67 -24.68
N THR A 471 24.52 5.35 -24.84
CA THR A 471 23.47 4.32 -24.73
C THR A 471 23.15 3.99 -23.27
N TYR A 472 24.16 4.03 -22.39
CA TYR A 472 23.98 3.86 -20.95
C TYR A 472 24.75 4.97 -20.18
N PRO A 473 24.14 5.60 -19.14
CA PRO A 473 24.78 6.72 -18.47
C PRO A 473 25.99 6.34 -17.63
N MET A 474 26.95 7.25 -17.53
CA MET A 474 28.02 7.19 -16.52
C MET A 474 27.43 7.35 -15.10
N PRO A 475 28.06 6.74 -14.06
CA PRO A 475 27.67 6.94 -12.67
C PRO A 475 27.52 8.40 -12.29
N VAL A 476 26.35 8.74 -11.69
CA VAL A 476 26.02 10.13 -11.30
C VAL A 476 26.82 10.62 -10.08
N ILE A 477 27.40 9.69 -9.33
CA ILE A 477 28.23 9.95 -8.14
C ILE A 477 29.18 8.78 -7.91
N ASP A 478 30.37 9.06 -7.34
CA ASP A 478 31.22 8.02 -6.79
C ASP A 478 30.65 7.48 -5.48
N LEU A 479 30.59 6.15 -5.31
CA LEU A 479 29.96 5.53 -4.12
C LEU A 479 30.77 5.77 -2.83
N ALA A 480 32.10 5.80 -2.90
CA ALA A 480 32.93 6.03 -1.73
C ALA A 480 32.75 7.48 -1.24
N PHE A 481 32.77 8.43 -2.16
CA PHE A 481 32.48 9.84 -1.89
C PHE A 481 31.08 10.02 -1.31
N GLY A 482 30.05 9.45 -1.95
CA GLY A 482 28.65 9.55 -1.48
C GLY A 482 28.48 8.96 -0.08
N ARG A 483 29.12 7.80 0.18
CA ARG A 483 29.11 7.15 1.50
C ARG A 483 29.77 8.01 2.57
N GLN A 484 30.95 8.57 2.30
CA GLN A 484 31.65 9.43 3.27
C GLN A 484 30.82 10.66 3.61
N ARG A 485 30.29 11.33 2.60
CA ARG A 485 29.40 12.49 2.76
C ARG A 485 28.18 12.20 3.63
N ALA A 486 27.55 11.00 3.47
CA ALA A 486 26.42 10.59 4.28
C ALA A 486 26.80 10.35 5.75
N LEU A 487 28.00 9.82 6.01
CA LEU A 487 28.51 9.62 7.37
C LEU A 487 28.83 10.95 8.06
N ASP A 488 29.42 11.88 7.32
CA ASP A 488 29.70 13.23 7.83
C ASP A 488 28.41 13.98 8.18
N ALA A 489 27.40 13.88 7.30
CA ALA A 489 26.07 14.42 7.55
C ALA A 489 25.40 13.80 8.79
N LEU A 490 25.51 12.49 8.97
CA LEU A 490 25.00 11.82 10.17
C LEU A 490 25.71 12.29 11.43
N ALA A 491 27.04 12.42 11.39
CA ALA A 491 27.83 12.89 12.52
C ALA A 491 27.41 14.29 12.96
N SER A 492 27.12 15.19 12.01
CA SER A 492 26.69 16.56 12.31
C SER A 492 25.41 16.65 13.14
N VAL A 493 24.49 15.66 13.00
CA VAL A 493 23.23 15.61 13.76
C VAL A 493 23.29 14.69 14.99
N SER A 494 24.33 13.83 15.10
CA SER A 494 24.47 12.89 16.21
C SER A 494 25.23 13.46 17.41
N GLY A 495 25.96 14.58 17.24
CA GLY A 495 26.82 15.13 18.26
C GLY A 495 28.04 14.26 18.59
N GLU A 496 28.29 13.20 17.81
CA GLU A 496 29.45 12.33 17.94
C GLU A 496 30.54 12.77 16.95
N THR A 497 31.72 13.06 17.45
CA THR A 497 32.90 13.22 16.60
C THR A 497 33.20 11.86 15.97
N VAL A 498 33.13 11.75 14.65
CA VAL A 498 33.48 10.52 13.93
C VAL A 498 34.98 10.29 14.15
N LEU A 499 35.30 9.39 15.07
CA LEU A 499 36.60 8.77 15.08
C LEU A 499 36.69 7.88 13.84
N SER A 500 37.50 8.33 12.87
CA SER A 500 37.87 7.55 11.69
C SER A 500 38.46 6.20 12.11
N ARG A 501 37.77 5.13 11.84
CA ARG A 501 38.35 3.77 11.83
C ARG A 501 38.26 3.18 10.42
#